data_b921fca438f79642f4a7deeced98e51f
#
_entry.id   b921fca438f79642f4a7deeced98e51f
#
_cell.length_a   1.000
_cell.length_b   1.000
_cell.length_c   1.000
_cell.angle_alpha   90.00
_cell.angle_beta   90.00
_cell.angle_gamma   90.00
#
_symmetry.space_group_name_H-M   'P 1'
#
loop_
_entity.id
_entity.type
_entity.pdbx_description
1 polymer ?
#
loop_
_entity_poly.entity_id
_entity_poly.type
_entity_poly.pdbx_seq_one_letter_code
_entity_poly.pdbx_strand_id
1 'polypeptide(L)'
;MSVAPFKAKPISDRRASLRQRRLHAAKIVFNNGTSTIDCIVRDQSATGARLDVASPIGIPDWFDLQINRSGVRYPSKVAWRSGKQIGVMFLNF
;
A
#
# COMPACT_ATOMS: atom_id res chain seq x y z
N MET A 1 18.23 22.27 -5.03
CA MET A 1 18.24 22.18 -4.53
C MET A 1 18.08 22.27 -3.92
N SER A 2 18.01 22.14 -4.40
CA SER A 2 17.82 21.96 -3.91
C SER A 2 17.81 21.87 -3.54
N VAL A 3 17.59 21.29 -3.77
CA VAL A 3 17.55 21.06 -3.35
C VAL A 3 17.60 20.78 -3.05
N ALA A 4 17.68 20.74 -3.46
CA ALA A 4 17.63 20.46 -3.08
C ALA A 4 17.64 20.26 -2.89
N PRO A 5 17.74 20.31 -3.14
CA PRO A 5 17.65 20.14 -2.94
C PRO A 5 17.69 19.96 -2.81
N PHE A 6 17.70 20.09 -3.09
CA PHE A 6 17.60 19.78 -3.06
C PHE A 6 17.72 19.38 -2.62
N LYS A 7 17.55 18.79 -2.89
CA LYS A 7 17.49 18.45 -2.71
C LYS A 7 17.48 17.86 -2.32
N ALA A 8 17.60 17.67 -2.81
CA ALA A 8 17.44 17.20 -2.56
C ALA A 8 17.34 16.67 -2.39
N LYS A 9 17.19 16.43 -2.61
CA LYS A 9 16.94 16.01 -2.46
C LYS A 9 16.89 15.42 -2.32
N PRO A 10 17.02 15.22 -2.55
CA PRO A 10 16.84 14.72 -2.50
C PRO A 10 16.78 14.33 -2.53
N ILE A 11 16.67 14.21 -2.86
CA ILE A 11 16.48 13.85 -2.81
C ILE A 11 16.40 13.37 -2.63
N SER A 12 16.32 13.29 -2.68
CA SER A 12 16.11 12.82 -2.48
C SER A 12 15.82 12.60 -2.39
N ASP A 13 15.62 12.80 -2.70
CA ASP A 13 15.18 12.54 -2.65
C ASP A 13 14.94 12.57 -3.02
N ARG A 14 14.68 13.01 -3.50
CA ARG A 14 14.32 12.89 -3.89
C ARG A 14 13.97 12.45 -4.34
N ARG A 15 13.84 12.63 -5.02
CA ARG A 15 12.97 11.83 -5.49
C ARG A 15 11.61 12.26 -5.75
N ALA A 16 11.10 12.61 -6.81
CA ALA A 16 9.94 13.23 -7.20
C ALA A 16 8.70 12.59 -6.63
N SER A 17 8.17 11.59 -7.25
CA SER A 17 7.08 10.87 -6.65
C SER A 17 7.63 10.03 -5.52
N LEU A 18 7.51 10.54 -4.36
CA LEU A 18 8.13 9.92 -3.23
C LEU A 18 7.27 8.83 -2.66
N ARG A 19 7.88 7.69 -2.48
CA ARG A 19 7.28 6.63 -1.73
C ARG A 19 7.29 7.00 -0.27
N GLN A 20 6.15 7.02 0.36
CA GLN A 20 6.07 7.32 1.76
C GLN A 20 6.29 6.06 2.57
N ARG A 21 7.25 6.12 3.47
CA ARG A 21 7.61 4.97 4.29
C ARG A 21 7.04 5.12 5.68
N ARG A 22 5.73 5.20 5.76
CA ARG A 22 5.04 5.26 7.02
C ARG A 22 4.27 3.97 7.19
N LEU A 23 4.40 3.39 8.38
CA LEU A 23 3.63 2.20 8.70
C LEU A 23 2.21 2.62 9.05
N HIS A 24 1.25 2.09 8.32
CA HIS A 24 -0.16 2.35 8.56
C HIS A 24 -0.89 1.04 8.76
N ALA A 25 -1.68 0.96 9.83
CA ALA A 25 -2.59 -0.16 9.98
C ALA A 25 -3.71 -0.04 8.94
N ALA A 26 -4.05 -1.17 8.35
CA ALA A 26 -5.05 -1.23 7.30
C ALA A 26 -5.75 -2.58 7.33
N LYS A 27 -6.80 -2.70 6.51
CA LYS A 27 -7.54 -3.94 6.35
C LYS A 27 -7.70 -4.26 4.89
N ILE A 28 -7.54 -5.54 4.58
CA ILE A 28 -7.90 -6.10 3.30
C ILE A 28 -9.36 -6.50 3.41
N VAL A 29 -10.23 -5.88 2.61
CA VAL A 29 -11.67 -6.07 2.69
C VAL A 29 -12.13 -6.76 1.41
N PHE A 30 -12.84 -7.87 1.56
CA PHE A 30 -13.32 -8.64 0.41
C PHE A 30 -14.66 -9.32 0.74
N ASN A 31 -15.18 -10.13 -0.18
CA ASN A 31 -16.50 -10.77 -0.04
C ASN A 31 -17.60 -9.76 0.26
N ASN A 32 -17.67 -8.70 -0.56
CA ASN A 32 -18.66 -7.64 -0.41
C ASN A 32 -18.62 -6.98 0.96
N GLY A 33 -17.42 -6.87 1.54
CA GLY A 33 -17.23 -6.22 2.83
C GLY A 33 -17.43 -7.12 4.02
N THR A 34 -17.73 -8.42 3.81
CA THR A 34 -18.02 -9.31 4.94
C THR A 34 -16.76 -9.96 5.52
N SER A 35 -15.64 -9.90 4.81
CA SER A 35 -14.38 -10.50 5.27
C SER A 35 -13.31 -9.42 5.34
N THR A 36 -12.51 -9.45 6.39
CA THR A 36 -11.38 -8.54 6.55
C THR A 36 -10.18 -9.28 7.07
N ILE A 37 -9.00 -8.84 6.62
CA ILE A 37 -7.71 -9.34 7.10
C ILE A 37 -6.87 -8.12 7.46
N ASP A 38 -6.34 -8.09 8.66
CA ASP A 38 -5.49 -6.99 9.11
C ASP A 38 -4.16 -7.04 8.38
N CYS A 39 -3.64 -5.87 8.05
CA CYS A 39 -2.33 -5.75 7.43
C CYS A 39 -1.69 -4.42 7.84
N ILE A 40 -0.39 -4.32 7.52
CA ILE A 40 0.36 -3.08 7.74
C ILE A 40 0.85 -2.61 6.37
N VAL A 41 0.54 -1.36 6.03
CA VAL A 41 1.07 -0.74 4.83
C VAL A 41 2.49 -0.28 5.14
N ARG A 42 3.46 -0.87 4.44
CA ARG A 42 4.88 -0.52 4.60
C ARG A 42 5.28 0.65 3.74
N ASP A 43 4.83 0.61 2.50
CA ASP A 43 5.10 1.65 1.51
C ASP A 43 3.81 1.92 0.75
N GLN A 44 3.64 3.15 0.35
CA GLN A 44 2.51 3.52 -0.49
C GLN A 44 2.95 4.59 -1.49
N SER A 45 2.43 4.44 -2.71
CA SER A 45 2.59 5.45 -3.76
C SER A 45 1.22 5.77 -4.34
N ALA A 46 1.20 6.62 -5.35
CA ALA A 46 -0.06 6.95 -6.02
C ALA A 46 -0.68 5.72 -6.74
N THR A 47 0.15 4.73 -7.08
CA THR A 47 -0.29 3.61 -7.92
C THR A 47 -0.39 2.29 -7.17
N GLY A 48 0.10 2.19 -5.95
CA GLY A 48 0.05 0.93 -5.23
C GLY A 48 0.67 1.00 -3.86
N ALA A 49 0.80 -0.18 -3.25
CA ALA A 49 1.33 -0.30 -1.90
C ALA A 49 2.00 -1.65 -1.69
N ARG A 50 2.85 -1.71 -0.69
CA ARG A 50 3.42 -2.97 -0.19
C ARG A 50 2.89 -3.19 1.21
N LEU A 51 2.36 -4.38 1.43
CA LEU A 51 1.67 -4.72 2.67
C LEU A 51 2.38 -5.88 3.38
N ASP A 52 2.46 -5.77 4.70
CA ASP A 52 2.83 -6.91 5.54
C ASP A 52 1.56 -7.58 6.03
N VAL A 53 1.51 -8.90 5.94
CA VAL A 53 0.37 -9.71 6.37
C VAL A 53 0.87 -10.84 7.24
N ALA A 54 0.01 -11.33 8.15
CA ALA A 54 0.36 -12.47 8.98
C ALA A 54 0.53 -13.73 8.13
N SER A 55 -0.31 -13.90 7.13
CA SER A 55 -0.25 -14.98 6.17
C SER A 55 -0.85 -14.51 4.86
N PRO A 56 -0.18 -14.77 3.71
CA PRO A 56 -0.77 -14.46 2.42
C PRO A 56 -1.85 -15.46 1.99
N ILE A 57 -1.98 -16.57 2.71
CA ILE A 57 -2.97 -17.60 2.40
C ILE A 57 -4.37 -17.05 2.66
N GLY A 58 -5.27 -17.23 1.71
CA GLY A 58 -6.66 -16.79 1.86
C GLY A 58 -6.92 -15.38 1.41
N ILE A 59 -5.88 -14.65 0.98
CA ILE A 59 -6.04 -13.31 0.45
C ILE A 59 -6.36 -13.43 -1.05
N PRO A 60 -7.52 -12.92 -1.49
CA PRO A 60 -7.87 -12.97 -2.92
C PRO A 60 -7.01 -12.01 -3.73
N ASP A 61 -7.04 -12.17 -5.06
CA ASP A 61 -6.27 -11.30 -5.96
C ASP A 61 -6.87 -9.89 -6.06
N TRP A 62 -8.14 -9.74 -5.74
CA TRP A 62 -8.85 -8.46 -5.82
C TRP A 62 -9.52 -8.18 -4.49
N PHE A 63 -9.32 -6.98 -3.99
CA PHE A 63 -9.93 -6.57 -2.72
C PHE A 63 -9.86 -5.06 -2.60
N ASP A 64 -10.52 -4.52 -1.58
CA ASP A 64 -10.36 -3.13 -1.19
C ASP A 64 -9.36 -3.05 -0.04
N LEU A 65 -8.38 -2.18 -0.19
CA LEU A 65 -7.47 -1.86 0.91
C LEU A 65 -8.06 -0.66 1.66
N GLN A 66 -8.41 -0.86 2.91
CA GLN A 66 -8.98 0.20 3.74
C GLN A 66 -7.95 0.64 4.77
N ILE A 67 -7.58 1.92 4.72
CA ILE A 67 -6.67 2.49 5.69
C ILE A 67 -7.45 2.78 6.97
N ASN A 68 -7.02 2.22 8.09
CA ASN A 68 -7.77 2.33 9.34
C ASN A 68 -7.96 3.78 9.78
N ARG A 69 -6.92 4.57 9.64
CA ARG A 69 -6.90 5.93 10.14
C ARG A 69 -7.91 6.83 9.43
N SER A 70 -7.95 6.74 8.12
CA SER A 70 -8.79 7.61 7.31
C SER A 70 -10.09 6.98 6.88
N GLY A 71 -10.17 5.65 6.91
CA GLY A 71 -11.28 4.91 6.36
C GLY A 71 -11.33 4.88 4.84
N VAL A 72 -10.34 5.46 4.18
CA VAL A 72 -10.29 5.48 2.72
C VAL A 72 -10.08 4.07 2.19
N ARG A 73 -10.80 3.71 1.14
CA ARG A 73 -10.67 2.42 0.47
C ARG A 73 -10.07 2.60 -0.90
N TYR A 74 -9.13 1.72 -1.21
CA TYR A 74 -8.47 1.68 -2.52
C TYR A 74 -8.79 0.33 -3.15
N PRO A 75 -9.61 0.28 -4.20
CA PRO A 75 -9.76 -0.96 -4.95
C PRO A 75 -8.39 -1.39 -5.46
N SER A 76 -8.05 -2.64 -5.21
CA SER A 76 -6.68 -3.11 -5.40
C SER A 76 -6.64 -4.47 -6.06
N LYS A 77 -5.53 -4.73 -6.75
CA LYS A 77 -5.23 -6.03 -7.33
C LYS A 77 -3.84 -6.44 -6.86
N VAL A 78 -3.68 -7.69 -6.46
CA VAL A 78 -2.38 -8.22 -6.06
C VAL A 78 -1.48 -8.31 -7.27
N ALA A 79 -0.32 -7.66 -7.18
CA ALA A 79 0.69 -7.68 -8.23
C ALA A 79 1.72 -8.79 -7.99
N TRP A 80 2.06 -9.04 -6.73
CA TRP A 80 3.01 -10.09 -6.37
C TRP A 80 2.80 -10.50 -4.92
N ARG A 81 3.29 -11.69 -4.59
CA ARG A 81 3.30 -12.24 -3.23
C ARG A 81 4.67 -12.79 -2.93
N SER A 82 5.19 -12.50 -1.76
CA SER A 82 6.49 -13.01 -1.34
C SER A 82 6.53 -13.13 0.18
N GLY A 83 6.63 -14.34 0.69
CA GLY A 83 6.65 -14.56 2.14
C GLY A 83 5.40 -14.01 2.81
N LYS A 84 5.60 -13.10 3.75
CA LYS A 84 4.50 -12.43 4.44
C LYS A 84 4.25 -11.03 3.92
N GLN A 85 4.61 -10.78 2.67
CA GLN A 85 4.38 -9.50 2.03
C GLN A 85 3.61 -9.69 0.75
N ILE A 86 2.81 -8.70 0.41
CA ILE A 86 2.15 -8.62 -0.89
C ILE A 86 2.29 -7.21 -1.43
N GLY A 87 2.44 -7.13 -2.74
CA GLY A 87 2.40 -5.86 -3.45
C GLY A 87 1.08 -5.75 -4.18
N VAL A 88 0.45 -4.60 -4.11
CA VAL A 88 -0.82 -4.35 -4.76
C VAL A 88 -0.74 -3.16 -5.68
N MET A 89 -1.50 -3.21 -6.76
CA MET A 89 -1.75 -2.07 -7.63
C MET A 89 -3.13 -1.53 -7.31
N PHE A 90 -3.23 -0.20 -7.18
CA PHE A 90 -4.53 0.43 -7.06
C PHE A 90 -5.20 0.49 -8.42
N LEU A 91 -6.50 0.26 -8.42
CA LEU A 91 -7.29 0.34 -9.63
C LEU A 91 -7.84 1.76 -9.73
N ASN A 92 -7.48 2.44 -10.79
CA ASN A 92 -7.94 3.80 -11.05
C ASN A 92 -9.02 3.76 -12.11
N PHE A 93 -10.13 4.35 -11.79
CA PHE A 93 -11.25 4.42 -12.71
C PHE A 93 -11.61 5.84 -13.04
#